data_7fe5489f55610252170802df3a7e1904
#
_entry.id   7fe5489f55610252170802df3a7e1904
#
_cell.length_a   1.000
_cell.length_b   1.000
_cell.length_c   1.000
_cell.angle_alpha   90.00
_cell.angle_beta   90.00
_cell.angle_gamma   90.00
#
_symmetry.space_group_name_H-M   'P 1'
#
loop_
_entity.id
_entity.type
_entity.pdbx_description
1 polymer ?
#
loop_
_entity_poly.entity_id
_entity_poly.type
_entity_poly.pdbx_seq_one_letter_code
_entity_poly.pdbx_strand_id
1 'polypeptide(L)'
;GGQTHAIARYRLEEMLPPDLQLLHGPGCPVCVTPVETIDYALKLATQPNVILASFGDMMRVPGSKEDLLSVKARGADIRMLYTPLDALSLAEENPDKEIVFFAIGFETTAPVHLMALKEAIRRGLPNFSILTSLFTVPPAIEAILSDPESKVDGFLTAGHVCAITGNRAYHRLTARYKIPMVVTGFEPVDLLYGIYRCVSQ
;
A
#
# COMPACT_ATOMS: atom_id res chain seq x y z
N GLY A 1 5.84 -5.98 -7.03
CA GLY A 1 6.75 -5.47 -6.04
C GLY A 1 8.13 -6.11 -6.06
N GLY A 2 8.74 -6.30 -4.88
CA GLY A 2 10.10 -6.84 -4.74
C GLY A 2 10.28 -8.25 -5.29
N GLN A 3 9.28 -9.11 -5.10
CA GLN A 3 9.29 -10.47 -5.67
C GLN A 3 9.33 -10.43 -7.20
N THR A 4 8.45 -9.66 -7.84
CA THR A 4 8.43 -9.48 -9.31
C THR A 4 9.76 -8.95 -9.83
N HIS A 5 10.35 -7.96 -9.12
CA HIS A 5 11.66 -7.43 -9.48
C HIS A 5 12.75 -8.50 -9.42
N ALA A 6 12.78 -9.30 -8.37
CA ALA A 6 13.76 -10.39 -8.24
C ALA A 6 13.54 -11.47 -9.31
N ILE A 7 12.30 -11.88 -9.57
CA ILE A 7 11.95 -12.85 -10.61
C ILE A 7 12.47 -12.38 -11.97
N ALA A 8 12.19 -11.14 -12.36
CA ALA A 8 12.64 -10.56 -13.62
C ALA A 8 14.17 -10.41 -13.67
N ARG A 9 14.78 -9.87 -12.60
CA ARG A 9 16.23 -9.63 -12.54
C ARG A 9 17.05 -10.92 -12.70
N TYR A 10 16.60 -11.99 -12.07
CA TYR A 10 17.30 -13.27 -12.08
C TYR A 10 16.73 -14.25 -13.10
N ARG A 11 15.79 -13.81 -13.94
CA ARG A 11 15.17 -14.60 -15.03
C ARG A 11 14.62 -15.95 -14.51
N LEU A 12 13.98 -15.93 -13.33
CA LEU A 12 13.55 -17.17 -12.68
C LEU A 12 12.47 -17.90 -13.48
N GLU A 13 11.65 -17.19 -14.25
CA GLU A 13 10.63 -17.78 -15.13
C GLU A 13 11.20 -18.74 -16.16
N GLU A 14 12.43 -18.47 -16.65
CA GLU A 14 13.10 -19.35 -17.62
C GLU A 14 13.57 -20.69 -17.03
N MET A 15 13.60 -20.77 -15.69
CA MET A 15 13.95 -21.99 -14.96
C MET A 15 12.74 -22.87 -14.62
N LEU A 16 11.53 -22.39 -14.89
CA LEU A 16 10.28 -23.06 -14.53
C LEU A 16 9.79 -23.95 -15.68
N PRO A 17 8.99 -24.99 -15.36
CA PRO A 17 8.32 -25.78 -16.38
C PRO A 17 7.38 -24.91 -17.24
N PRO A 18 7.18 -25.22 -18.53
CA PRO A 18 6.41 -24.39 -19.45
C PRO A 18 4.91 -24.31 -19.14
N ASP A 19 4.39 -25.19 -18.35
CA ASP A 19 3.01 -25.23 -17.87
C ASP A 19 2.80 -24.44 -16.54
N LEU A 20 3.88 -23.91 -15.96
CA LEU A 20 3.83 -23.07 -14.77
C LEU A 20 3.93 -21.60 -15.15
N GLN A 21 2.87 -20.85 -14.91
CA GLN A 21 2.81 -19.42 -15.17
C GLN A 21 2.82 -18.60 -13.88
N LEU A 22 3.71 -17.61 -13.79
CA LEU A 22 3.70 -16.65 -12.69
C LEU A 22 2.83 -15.44 -13.04
N LEU A 23 1.85 -15.15 -12.19
CA LEU A 23 1.01 -13.98 -12.29
C LEU A 23 1.49 -12.91 -11.30
N HIS A 24 1.63 -11.68 -11.78
CA HIS A 24 2.14 -10.57 -10.97
C HIS A 24 1.00 -9.62 -10.62
N GLY A 25 0.70 -9.53 -9.33
CA GLY A 25 -0.26 -8.57 -8.80
C GLY A 25 0.35 -7.18 -8.57
N PRO A 26 -0.47 -6.17 -8.28
CA PRO A 26 -0.01 -4.83 -7.96
C PRO A 26 0.79 -4.84 -6.64
N GLY A 27 1.99 -4.27 -6.67
CA GLY A 27 2.87 -4.17 -5.50
C GLY A 27 3.10 -2.74 -5.02
N CYS A 28 2.29 -1.79 -5.51
CA CYS A 28 2.43 -0.36 -5.26
C CYS A 28 1.11 0.20 -4.70
N PRO A 29 1.09 0.72 -3.45
CA PRO A 29 -0.13 1.26 -2.85
C PRO A 29 -0.64 2.50 -3.57
N VAL A 30 0.27 3.29 -4.15
CA VAL A 30 -0.07 4.45 -4.97
C VAL A 30 -0.86 4.04 -6.22
N CYS A 31 -0.43 2.94 -6.88
CA CYS A 31 -1.02 2.45 -8.12
C CYS A 31 -2.44 1.87 -7.94
N VAL A 32 -2.76 1.45 -6.72
CA VAL A 32 -4.09 0.89 -6.38
C VAL A 32 -5.00 1.87 -5.65
N THR A 33 -4.53 3.10 -5.41
CA THR A 33 -5.37 4.16 -4.84
C THR A 33 -6.47 4.54 -5.82
N PRO A 34 -7.77 4.45 -5.43
CA PRO A 34 -8.87 4.83 -6.30
C PRO A 34 -8.78 6.30 -6.72
N VAL A 35 -9.12 6.58 -7.97
CA VAL A 35 -9.09 7.94 -8.52
C VAL A 35 -10.01 8.88 -7.73
N GLU A 36 -11.13 8.39 -7.23
CA GLU A 36 -12.07 9.13 -6.40
C GLU A 36 -11.44 9.60 -5.09
N THR A 37 -10.53 8.80 -4.51
CA THR A 37 -9.79 9.18 -3.29
C THR A 37 -8.78 10.27 -3.59
N ILE A 38 -8.13 10.21 -4.76
CA ILE A 38 -7.21 11.26 -5.23
C ILE A 38 -7.99 12.57 -5.48
N ASP A 39 -9.13 12.49 -6.17
CA ASP A 39 -10.00 13.64 -6.42
C ASP A 39 -10.49 14.28 -5.12
N TYR A 40 -10.79 13.45 -4.12
CA TYR A 40 -11.17 13.94 -2.79
C TYR A 40 -10.02 14.68 -2.09
N ALA A 41 -8.79 14.12 -2.17
CA ALA A 41 -7.59 14.79 -1.66
C ALA A 41 -7.34 16.14 -2.37
N LEU A 42 -7.49 16.18 -3.70
CA LEU A 42 -7.38 17.40 -4.49
C LEU A 42 -8.41 18.46 -4.07
N LYS A 43 -9.66 18.05 -3.84
CA LYS A 43 -10.72 18.91 -3.35
C LYS A 43 -10.44 19.46 -1.95
N LEU A 44 -9.90 18.65 -1.05
CA LEU A 44 -9.46 19.10 0.29
C LEU A 44 -8.32 20.11 0.18
N ALA A 45 -7.33 19.86 -0.68
CA ALA A 45 -6.19 20.73 -0.86
C ALA A 45 -6.56 22.13 -1.38
N THR A 46 -7.73 22.29 -2.04
CA THR A 46 -8.21 23.60 -2.51
C THR A 46 -8.93 24.42 -1.44
N GLN A 47 -9.17 23.87 -0.25
CA GLN A 47 -9.80 24.63 0.83
C GLN A 47 -8.81 25.63 1.45
N PRO A 48 -9.22 26.87 1.74
CA PRO A 48 -8.30 27.93 2.15
C PRO A 48 -7.63 27.72 3.50
N ASN A 49 -8.24 26.94 4.38
CA ASN A 49 -7.74 26.64 5.73
C ASN A 49 -7.10 25.27 5.86
N VAL A 50 -6.86 24.54 4.74
CA VAL A 50 -6.30 23.18 4.74
C VAL A 50 -4.86 23.21 4.26
N ILE A 51 -4.00 22.49 4.97
CA ILE A 51 -2.70 22.05 4.48
C ILE A 51 -2.82 20.56 4.19
N LEU A 52 -2.73 20.18 2.91
CA LEU A 52 -2.64 18.79 2.54
C LEU A 52 -1.19 18.33 2.57
N ALA A 53 -0.91 17.29 3.33
CA ALA A 53 0.41 16.69 3.42
C ALA A 53 0.40 15.27 2.87
N SER A 54 1.41 14.87 2.09
CA SER A 54 1.56 13.52 1.56
C SER A 54 3.00 13.20 1.21
N PHE A 55 3.26 11.96 0.82
CA PHE A 55 4.56 11.53 0.33
C PHE A 55 4.81 12.00 -1.11
N GLY A 56 6.09 12.11 -1.47
CA GLY A 56 6.50 12.68 -2.76
C GLY A 56 6.03 11.94 -4.00
N ASP A 57 5.85 10.62 -3.90
CA ASP A 57 5.34 9.77 -4.99
C ASP A 57 3.88 10.06 -5.35
N MET A 58 3.07 10.50 -4.38
CA MET A 58 1.68 10.91 -4.63
C MET A 58 1.53 12.24 -5.37
N MET A 59 2.54 13.10 -5.32
CA MET A 59 2.45 14.45 -5.88
C MET A 59 2.13 14.49 -7.37
N ARG A 60 2.54 13.45 -8.11
CA ARG A 60 2.41 13.34 -9.58
C ARG A 60 1.35 12.36 -10.03
N VAL A 61 0.63 11.76 -9.10
CA VAL A 61 -0.41 10.80 -9.44
C VAL A 61 -1.66 11.55 -9.88
N PRO A 62 -2.14 11.32 -11.11
CA PRO A 62 -3.30 12.05 -11.60
C PRO A 62 -4.58 11.56 -10.93
N GLY A 63 -5.42 12.49 -10.52
CA GLY A 63 -6.84 12.27 -10.32
C GLY A 63 -7.57 12.30 -11.68
N SER A 64 -8.87 12.50 -11.66
CA SER A 64 -9.68 12.55 -12.90
C SER A 64 -9.30 13.70 -13.84
N LYS A 65 -8.77 14.80 -13.33
CA LYS A 65 -8.48 16.02 -14.13
C LYS A 65 -7.06 16.53 -13.97
N GLU A 66 -6.46 16.36 -12.81
CA GLU A 66 -5.19 16.99 -12.44
C GLU A 66 -4.51 16.22 -11.32
N ASP A 67 -3.30 16.64 -10.95
CA ASP A 67 -2.51 16.09 -9.85
C ASP A 67 -2.26 17.12 -8.74
N LEU A 68 -1.66 16.67 -7.63
CA LEU A 68 -1.36 17.52 -6.48
C LEU A 68 -0.34 18.63 -6.82
N LEU A 69 0.62 18.39 -7.74
CA LEU A 69 1.57 19.43 -8.15
C LEU A 69 0.89 20.54 -8.92
N SER A 70 -0.03 20.22 -9.81
CA SER A 70 -0.79 21.18 -10.58
C SER A 70 -1.65 22.08 -9.67
N VAL A 71 -2.30 21.48 -8.67
CA VAL A 71 -3.10 22.23 -7.68
C VAL A 71 -2.20 23.10 -6.80
N LYS A 72 -1.04 22.58 -6.38
CA LYS A 72 -0.02 23.34 -5.63
C LYS A 72 0.47 24.55 -6.43
N ALA A 73 0.73 24.38 -7.72
CA ALA A 73 1.17 25.47 -8.60
C ALA A 73 0.15 26.62 -8.70
N ARG A 74 -1.14 26.34 -8.46
CA ARG A 74 -2.20 27.34 -8.40
C ARG A 74 -2.41 27.96 -7.00
N GLY A 75 -1.53 27.65 -6.04
CA GLY A 75 -1.52 28.29 -4.74
C GLY A 75 -2.10 27.46 -3.58
N ALA A 76 -2.48 26.20 -3.79
CA ALA A 76 -2.89 25.33 -2.70
C ALA A 76 -1.70 25.00 -1.77
N ASP A 77 -1.96 24.96 -0.47
CA ASP A 77 -0.94 24.62 0.52
C ASP A 77 -0.78 23.10 0.61
N ILE A 78 0.11 22.56 -0.22
CA ILE A 78 0.43 21.13 -0.27
C ILE A 78 1.89 20.92 0.14
N ARG A 79 2.11 20.07 1.14
CA ARG A 79 3.42 19.78 1.72
C ARG A 79 3.84 18.34 1.45
N MET A 80 5.06 18.18 0.95
CA MET A 80 5.70 16.87 0.81
C MET A 80 6.39 16.50 2.12
N LEU A 81 6.11 15.31 2.63
CA LEU A 81 6.66 14.77 3.86
C LEU A 81 7.51 13.53 3.60
N TYR A 82 8.42 13.26 4.51
CA TYR A 82 9.23 12.04 4.53
C TYR A 82 8.77 11.04 5.59
N THR A 83 8.09 11.53 6.63
CA THR A 83 7.50 10.70 7.69
C THR A 83 6.14 11.28 8.10
N PRO A 84 5.18 10.42 8.51
CA PRO A 84 3.89 10.86 9.04
C PRO A 84 4.02 11.78 10.27
N LEU A 85 5.13 11.68 11.02
CA LEU A 85 5.39 12.52 12.20
C LEU A 85 5.66 13.98 11.81
N ASP A 86 6.18 14.25 10.61
CA ASP A 86 6.39 15.62 10.12
C ASP A 86 5.06 16.39 10.01
N ALA A 87 3.94 15.68 9.76
CA ALA A 87 2.62 16.30 9.73
C ALA A 87 2.17 16.82 11.08
N LEU A 88 2.68 16.27 12.18
CA LEU A 88 2.40 16.78 13.54
C LEU A 88 3.11 18.10 13.79
N SER A 89 4.34 18.24 13.32
CA SER A 89 5.06 19.51 13.39
C SER A 89 4.34 20.61 12.59
N LEU A 90 3.80 20.24 11.40
CA LEU A 90 2.95 21.16 10.64
C LEU A 90 1.69 21.58 11.41
N ALA A 91 1.08 20.68 12.18
CA ALA A 91 -0.11 20.98 12.98
C ALA A 91 0.23 21.92 14.15
N GLU A 92 1.37 21.73 14.80
CA GLU A 92 1.86 22.62 15.87
C GLU A 92 2.21 24.03 15.34
N GLU A 93 2.84 24.10 14.16
CA GLU A 93 3.25 25.36 13.52
C GLU A 93 2.08 26.15 12.92
N ASN A 94 0.95 25.48 12.63
CA ASN A 94 -0.21 26.09 11.96
C ASN A 94 -1.51 25.79 12.73
N PRO A 95 -1.68 26.33 13.96
CA PRO A 95 -2.83 26.02 14.81
C PRO A 95 -4.18 26.47 14.22
N ASP A 96 -4.17 27.44 13.30
CA ASP A 96 -5.37 27.97 12.65
C ASP A 96 -5.73 27.23 11.35
N LYS A 97 -4.98 26.21 10.98
CA LYS A 97 -5.21 25.41 9.77
C LYS A 97 -5.46 23.94 10.09
N GLU A 98 -6.26 23.30 9.26
CA GLU A 98 -6.47 21.85 9.30
C GLU A 98 -5.35 21.13 8.51
N ILE A 99 -4.62 20.27 9.19
CA ILE A 99 -3.60 19.42 8.56
C ILE A 99 -4.22 18.10 8.20
N VAL A 100 -4.36 17.86 6.90
CA VAL A 100 -4.85 16.59 6.35
C VAL A 100 -3.68 15.80 5.81
N PHE A 101 -3.30 14.73 6.50
CA PHE A 101 -2.26 13.82 6.02
C PHE A 101 -2.89 12.75 5.12
N PHE A 102 -2.59 12.79 3.82
CA PHE A 102 -3.02 11.78 2.86
C PHE A 102 -2.10 10.56 2.98
N ALA A 103 -2.55 9.57 3.75
CA ALA A 103 -1.81 8.37 4.13
C ALA A 103 -2.05 7.25 3.11
N ILE A 104 -0.98 6.86 2.41
CA ILE A 104 -1.02 5.81 1.40
C ILE A 104 -0.06 4.70 1.80
N GLY A 105 -0.49 3.45 1.66
CA GLY A 105 0.36 2.33 2.03
C GLY A 105 -0.34 0.98 2.05
N PHE A 106 0.43 -0.01 2.44
CA PHE A 106 -0.02 -1.35 2.79
C PHE A 106 0.20 -1.61 4.28
N GLU A 107 -0.02 -2.85 4.73
CA GLU A 107 0.15 -3.25 6.13
C GLU A 107 1.48 -2.83 6.73
N THR A 108 2.55 -2.83 5.93
CA THR A 108 3.91 -2.53 6.39
C THR A 108 4.08 -1.08 6.84
N THR A 109 3.28 -0.15 6.30
CA THR A 109 3.34 1.28 6.65
C THR A 109 2.24 1.70 7.62
N ALA A 110 1.18 0.91 7.79
CA ALA A 110 0.08 1.22 8.70
C ALA A 110 0.52 1.50 10.15
N PRO A 111 1.50 0.78 10.75
CA PRO A 111 1.94 1.06 12.11
C PRO A 111 2.47 2.48 12.33
N VAL A 112 3.26 3.02 11.40
CA VAL A 112 3.81 4.38 11.56
C VAL A 112 2.72 5.46 11.41
N HIS A 113 1.70 5.23 10.57
CA HIS A 113 0.54 6.12 10.47
C HIS A 113 -0.27 6.12 11.78
N LEU A 114 -0.49 4.93 12.36
CA LEU A 114 -1.16 4.81 13.66
C LEU A 114 -0.35 5.45 14.79
N MET A 115 0.97 5.35 14.76
CA MET A 115 1.84 6.04 15.72
C MET A 115 1.69 7.55 15.63
N ALA A 116 1.63 8.11 14.41
CA ALA A 116 1.40 9.55 14.23
C ALA A 116 0.05 9.97 14.82
N LEU A 117 -1.02 9.20 14.57
CA LEU A 117 -2.34 9.49 15.15
C LEU A 117 -2.33 9.45 16.70
N LYS A 118 -1.71 8.42 17.27
CA LYS A 118 -1.56 8.33 18.75
C LYS A 118 -0.76 9.50 19.31
N GLU A 119 0.29 9.90 18.64
CA GLU A 119 1.13 11.01 19.06
C GLU A 119 0.40 12.35 18.92
N ALA A 120 -0.41 12.55 17.87
CA ALA A 120 -1.28 13.71 17.72
C ALA A 120 -2.25 13.84 18.91
N ILE A 121 -2.89 12.73 19.30
CA ILE A 121 -3.80 12.67 20.46
C ILE A 121 -3.02 13.02 21.74
N ARG A 122 -1.83 12.44 21.93
CA ARG A 122 -0.99 12.69 23.11
C ARG A 122 -0.55 14.15 23.22
N ARG A 123 -0.27 14.80 22.08
CA ARG A 123 0.10 16.24 22.04
C ARG A 123 -1.11 17.17 22.08
N GLY A 124 -2.34 16.65 21.99
CA GLY A 124 -3.56 17.45 21.98
C GLY A 124 -3.71 18.31 20.71
N LEU A 125 -3.38 17.75 19.55
CA LEU A 125 -3.47 18.43 18.25
C LEU A 125 -4.86 18.17 17.61
N PRO A 126 -5.84 19.07 17.79
CA PRO A 126 -7.20 18.88 17.28
C PRO A 126 -7.28 19.11 15.77
N ASN A 127 -6.31 19.80 15.21
CA ASN A 127 -6.23 20.21 13.82
C ASN A 127 -5.47 19.22 12.93
N PHE A 128 -5.23 17.98 13.40
CA PHE A 128 -4.60 16.90 12.62
C PHE A 128 -5.61 15.82 12.28
N SER A 129 -5.68 15.47 11.01
CA SER A 129 -6.51 14.37 10.50
C SER A 129 -5.77 13.54 9.45
N ILE A 130 -6.24 12.30 9.25
CA ILE A 130 -5.67 11.38 8.25
C ILE A 130 -6.73 11.04 7.22
N LEU A 131 -6.47 11.34 5.94
CA LEU A 131 -7.19 10.77 4.81
C LEU A 131 -6.53 9.44 4.46
N THR A 132 -7.24 8.35 4.68
CA THR A 132 -6.68 7.00 4.61
C THR A 132 -6.88 6.36 3.23
N SER A 133 -5.78 5.94 2.58
CA SER A 133 -5.73 5.04 1.44
C SER A 133 -4.75 3.90 1.75
N LEU A 134 -5.05 3.15 2.83
CA LEU A 134 -4.26 2.02 3.29
C LEU A 134 -4.97 0.72 2.90
N PHE A 135 -4.26 -0.14 2.18
CA PHE A 135 -4.80 -1.39 1.67
C PHE A 135 -4.20 -2.58 2.43
N THR A 136 -4.98 -3.65 2.50
CA THR A 136 -4.55 -4.92 3.10
C THR A 136 -4.61 -6.05 2.07
N VAL A 137 -3.59 -6.91 2.09
CA VAL A 137 -3.42 -7.98 1.09
C VAL A 137 -4.43 -9.11 1.24
N PRO A 138 -4.75 -9.62 2.46
CA PRO A 138 -5.65 -10.77 2.58
C PRO A 138 -7.05 -10.58 1.98
N PRO A 139 -7.74 -9.43 2.13
CA PRO A 139 -9.02 -9.20 1.47
C PRO A 139 -8.92 -9.18 -0.07
N ALA A 140 -7.81 -8.66 -0.62
CA ALA A 140 -7.59 -8.67 -2.05
C ALA A 140 -7.41 -10.11 -2.59
N ILE A 141 -6.67 -10.96 -1.87
CA ILE A 141 -6.55 -12.38 -2.18
C ILE A 141 -7.93 -13.06 -2.10
N GLU A 142 -8.72 -12.78 -1.06
CA GLU A 142 -10.05 -13.33 -0.90
C GLU A 142 -10.99 -12.93 -2.05
N ALA A 143 -10.91 -11.70 -2.52
CA ALA A 143 -11.67 -11.24 -3.68
C ALA A 143 -11.32 -12.03 -4.95
N ILE A 144 -10.01 -12.25 -5.20
CA ILE A 144 -9.54 -13.06 -6.34
C ILE A 144 -10.04 -14.50 -6.22
N LEU A 145 -9.96 -15.10 -5.03
CA LEU A 145 -10.37 -16.48 -4.80
C LEU A 145 -11.88 -16.69 -4.80
N SER A 146 -12.65 -15.64 -4.57
CA SER A 146 -14.12 -15.68 -4.61
C SER A 146 -14.67 -15.56 -6.02
N ASP A 147 -13.84 -15.15 -6.98
CA ASP A 147 -14.24 -15.06 -8.37
C ASP A 147 -14.28 -16.48 -8.98
N PRO A 148 -15.45 -16.93 -9.48
CA PRO A 148 -15.57 -18.26 -10.09
C PRO A 148 -14.75 -18.43 -11.38
N GLU A 149 -14.31 -17.33 -12.01
CA GLU A 149 -13.44 -17.35 -13.20
C GLU A 149 -11.95 -17.33 -12.84
N SER A 150 -11.61 -17.25 -11.57
CA SER A 150 -10.22 -17.24 -11.10
C SER A 150 -9.52 -18.56 -11.46
N LYS A 151 -8.35 -18.45 -12.09
CA LYS A 151 -7.48 -19.56 -12.47
C LYS A 151 -6.18 -19.59 -11.65
N VAL A 152 -6.21 -18.98 -10.47
CA VAL A 152 -5.03 -18.94 -9.59
C VAL A 152 -4.98 -20.20 -8.75
N ASP A 153 -3.93 -21.00 -8.93
CA ASP A 153 -3.74 -22.28 -8.24
C ASP A 153 -2.92 -22.14 -6.94
N GLY A 154 -2.26 -21.01 -6.73
CA GLY A 154 -1.47 -20.78 -5.51
C GLY A 154 -0.93 -19.37 -5.40
N PHE A 155 -0.42 -19.03 -4.21
CA PHE A 155 0.14 -17.70 -3.94
C PHE A 155 1.52 -17.77 -3.29
N LEU A 156 2.43 -16.94 -3.80
CA LEU A 156 3.63 -16.56 -3.07
C LEU A 156 3.32 -15.28 -2.29
N THR A 157 3.16 -15.40 -0.99
CA THR A 157 2.81 -14.27 -0.13
C THR A 157 4.05 -13.51 0.34
N ALA A 158 3.92 -12.21 0.49
CA ALA A 158 5.04 -11.33 0.80
C ALA A 158 5.48 -11.47 2.27
N GLY A 159 6.70 -11.96 2.49
CA GLY A 159 7.25 -12.21 3.83
C GLY A 159 7.32 -10.97 4.71
N HIS A 160 7.65 -9.81 4.15
CA HIS A 160 7.68 -8.54 4.91
C HIS A 160 6.30 -8.10 5.41
N VAL A 161 5.21 -8.45 4.71
CA VAL A 161 3.84 -8.22 5.19
C VAL A 161 3.55 -9.16 6.35
N CYS A 162 3.86 -10.44 6.20
CA CYS A 162 3.68 -11.45 7.25
C CYS A 162 4.49 -11.15 8.51
N ALA A 163 5.66 -10.50 8.37
CA ALA A 163 6.47 -10.07 9.51
C ALA A 163 5.76 -9.02 10.38
N ILE A 164 4.90 -8.19 9.79
CA ILE A 164 4.12 -7.16 10.50
C ILE A 164 2.79 -7.71 11.03
N THR A 165 2.04 -8.44 10.19
CA THR A 165 0.65 -8.84 10.48
C THR A 165 0.52 -10.30 10.96
N GLY A 166 1.60 -11.07 10.87
CA GLY A 166 1.55 -12.52 11.03
C GLY A 166 0.91 -13.22 9.83
N ASN A 167 0.80 -14.54 9.91
CA ASN A 167 0.29 -15.39 8.83
C ASN A 167 -1.12 -15.94 9.07
N ARG A 168 -1.78 -15.56 10.17
CA ARG A 168 -3.09 -16.11 10.57
C ARG A 168 -4.18 -15.90 9.51
N ALA A 169 -4.16 -14.76 8.81
CA ALA A 169 -5.12 -14.46 7.75
C ALA A 169 -4.95 -15.43 6.56
N TYR A 170 -3.70 -15.67 6.16
CA TYR A 170 -3.38 -16.60 5.06
C TYR A 170 -3.75 -18.05 5.41
N HIS A 171 -3.54 -18.50 6.65
CA HIS A 171 -4.01 -19.83 7.10
C HIS A 171 -5.53 -19.99 6.97
N ARG A 172 -6.29 -18.94 7.29
CA ARG A 172 -7.76 -18.97 7.12
C ARG A 172 -8.16 -19.08 5.66
N LEU A 173 -7.49 -18.33 4.76
CA LEU A 173 -7.75 -18.37 3.33
C LEU A 173 -7.38 -19.76 2.75
N THR A 174 -6.22 -20.31 3.08
CA THR A 174 -5.82 -21.67 2.68
C THR A 174 -6.82 -22.71 3.17
N ALA A 175 -7.28 -22.62 4.42
CA ALA A 175 -8.25 -23.56 4.97
C ALA A 175 -9.61 -23.49 4.25
N ARG A 176 -10.04 -22.29 3.87
CA ARG A 176 -11.34 -22.05 3.20
C ARG A 176 -11.32 -22.43 1.73
N TYR A 177 -10.31 -21.98 0.99
CA TYR A 177 -10.25 -22.13 -0.47
C TYR A 177 -9.45 -23.35 -0.94
N LYS A 178 -8.73 -24.03 -0.05
CA LYS A 178 -7.87 -25.20 -0.34
C LYS A 178 -6.79 -24.91 -1.37
N ILE A 179 -6.28 -23.69 -1.38
CA ILE A 179 -5.22 -23.23 -2.28
C ILE A 179 -3.95 -22.98 -1.46
N PRO A 180 -2.78 -23.47 -1.93
CA PRO A 180 -1.50 -23.27 -1.24
C PRO A 180 -1.09 -21.80 -1.21
N MET A 181 -0.60 -21.35 -0.07
CA MET A 181 -0.05 -20.01 0.14
C MET A 181 1.29 -20.12 0.85
N VAL A 182 2.37 -19.77 0.16
CA VAL A 182 3.72 -19.89 0.67
C VAL A 182 4.32 -18.52 0.93
N VAL A 183 4.74 -18.28 2.16
CA VAL A 183 5.42 -17.02 2.54
C VAL A 183 6.86 -17.07 2.04
N THR A 184 7.26 -16.08 1.24
CA THR A 184 8.63 -15.98 0.71
C THR A 184 9.29 -14.65 1.01
N GLY A 185 10.62 -14.64 1.04
CA GLY A 185 11.43 -13.42 0.93
C GLY A 185 11.52 -12.92 -0.51
N PHE A 186 12.60 -12.19 -0.79
CA PHE A 186 12.87 -11.60 -2.11
C PHE A 186 14.12 -12.20 -2.78
N GLU A 187 14.83 -13.06 -2.07
CA GLU A 187 16.02 -13.72 -2.62
C GLU A 187 15.60 -14.80 -3.65
N PRO A 188 16.39 -14.96 -4.74
CA PRO A 188 16.03 -15.89 -5.81
C PRO A 188 15.81 -17.32 -5.32
N VAL A 189 16.63 -17.79 -4.37
CA VAL A 189 16.52 -19.13 -3.80
C VAL A 189 15.25 -19.29 -2.98
N ASP A 190 14.87 -18.27 -2.19
CA ASP A 190 13.62 -18.27 -1.42
C ASP A 190 12.40 -18.34 -2.35
N LEU A 191 12.46 -17.61 -3.46
CA LEU A 191 11.39 -17.59 -4.44
C LEU A 191 11.24 -18.94 -5.16
N LEU A 192 12.34 -19.53 -5.63
CA LEU A 192 12.32 -20.86 -6.26
C LEU A 192 11.86 -21.94 -5.28
N TYR A 193 12.33 -21.90 -4.04
CA TYR A 193 11.89 -22.82 -3.00
C TYR A 193 10.40 -22.62 -2.68
N GLY A 194 9.94 -21.38 -2.63
CA GLY A 194 8.52 -21.04 -2.44
C GLY A 194 7.65 -21.57 -3.56
N ILE A 195 8.06 -21.41 -4.82
CA ILE A 195 7.38 -21.97 -6.00
C ILE A 195 7.30 -23.49 -5.89
N TYR A 196 8.45 -24.15 -5.63
CA TYR A 196 8.50 -25.59 -5.43
C TYR A 196 7.53 -26.07 -4.35
N ARG A 197 7.52 -25.39 -3.20
CA ARG A 197 6.61 -25.73 -2.09
C ARG A 197 5.15 -25.49 -2.44
N CYS A 198 4.85 -24.45 -3.21
CA CYS A 198 3.50 -24.14 -3.65
C CYS A 198 2.95 -25.22 -4.61
N VAL A 199 3.77 -25.64 -5.57
CA VAL A 199 3.40 -26.68 -6.55
C VAL A 199 3.32 -28.07 -5.94
N SER A 200 4.06 -28.33 -4.84
CA SER A 200 4.11 -29.64 -4.17
C SER A 200 2.98 -29.89 -3.16
N GLN A 201 2.08 -28.93 -2.95
CA GLN A 201 0.95 -29.01 -2.02
C GLN A 201 -0.37 -29.29 -2.74
#